data_ebf31f3356a33f8e5473931ea4b35618
#
_entry.id   ebf31f3356a33f8e5473931ea4b35618
#
_cell.length_a   1.000
_cell.length_b   1.000
_cell.length_c   1.000
_cell.angle_alpha   90.00
_cell.angle_beta   90.00
_cell.angle_gamma   90.00
#
_symmetry.space_group_name_H-M   'P 1'
#
loop_
_entity.id
_entity.type
_entity.pdbx_description
1 polymer ?
#
loop_
_entity_poly.entity_id
_entity_poly.type
_entity_poly.pdbx_seq_one_letter_code
_entity_poly.pdbx_strand_id
1 'polypeptide(L)'
;DEIISQEHLVGPKGIIRRMVETKRLSSMIFYGPPGIGKTSIAKAISGSTQFKFRQLNAVTNTKKDMQLIVEEAKMSGQVILLLDEIHRLDKAKQDFLLPHLENGKIVLIGATTSNPYHAINPAIRSRAQIFELYPLDENDVRVSLDRALNDSERGLASYNPMVDEDAMAYFTTQSQGDVRSALN
;
A
#
# COMPACT_ATOMS: atom_id res chain seq x y z
N ASP A 1 8.14 -8.47 7.68
CA ASP A 1 7.68 -9.13 8.91
C ASP A 1 6.78 -8.25 9.81
N GLU A 2 6.63 -6.95 9.49
CA GLU A 2 5.74 -6.05 10.25
C GLU A 2 4.28 -6.04 9.74
N ILE A 3 4.01 -6.62 8.59
CA ILE A 3 2.64 -6.68 8.04
C ILE A 3 1.82 -7.70 8.81
N ILE A 4 0.63 -7.29 9.20
CA ILE A 4 -0.36 -8.15 9.86
C ILE A 4 -1.29 -8.68 8.78
N SER A 5 -1.57 -10.00 8.80
CA SER A 5 -2.39 -10.67 7.80
C SER A 5 -1.79 -10.70 6.39
N GLN A 6 -2.60 -10.97 5.36
CA GLN A 6 -2.22 -11.04 3.93
C GLN A 6 -1.13 -12.09 3.64
N GLU A 7 -1.13 -13.21 4.37
CA GLU A 7 -0.15 -14.30 4.27
C GLU A 7 0.03 -14.82 2.82
N HIS A 8 -1.04 -14.82 2.03
CA HIS A 8 -1.01 -15.25 0.64
C HIS A 8 -0.10 -14.38 -0.23
N LEU A 9 0.14 -13.12 0.15
CA LEU A 9 0.98 -12.15 -0.58
C LEU A 9 2.36 -11.98 0.05
N VAL A 10 2.42 -11.79 1.37
CA VAL A 10 3.64 -11.38 2.09
C VAL A 10 4.20 -12.44 3.03
N GLY A 11 3.48 -13.53 3.25
CA GLY A 11 3.94 -14.67 4.04
C GLY A 11 5.19 -15.35 3.45
N PRO A 12 5.75 -16.37 4.11
CA PRO A 12 7.00 -17.02 3.70
C PRO A 12 7.00 -17.56 2.26
N LYS A 13 5.85 -17.95 1.74
CA LYS A 13 5.66 -18.42 0.36
C LYS A 13 4.99 -17.38 -0.54
N GLY A 14 4.76 -16.18 -0.03
CA GLY A 14 4.05 -15.11 -0.72
C GLY A 14 4.80 -14.60 -1.95
N ILE A 15 4.04 -14.25 -2.98
CA ILE A 15 4.62 -13.77 -4.24
C ILE A 15 5.35 -12.43 -4.06
N ILE A 16 4.81 -11.52 -3.25
CA ILE A 16 5.44 -10.21 -2.99
C ILE A 16 6.76 -10.40 -2.24
N ARG A 17 6.80 -11.28 -1.24
CA ARG A 17 8.05 -11.61 -0.55
C ARG A 17 9.12 -12.09 -1.52
N ARG A 18 8.79 -13.01 -2.41
CA ARG A 18 9.73 -13.51 -3.43
C ARG A 18 10.21 -12.42 -4.39
N MET A 19 9.32 -11.50 -4.80
CA MET A 19 9.71 -10.36 -5.64
C MET A 19 10.74 -9.46 -4.94
N VAL A 20 10.56 -9.21 -3.65
CA VAL A 20 11.49 -8.42 -2.83
C VAL A 20 12.82 -9.14 -2.65
N GLU A 21 12.81 -10.42 -2.26
CA GLU A 21 14.00 -11.24 -2.04
C GLU A 21 14.85 -11.40 -3.30
N THR A 22 14.21 -11.58 -4.45
CA THR A 22 14.90 -11.69 -5.75
C THR A 22 15.27 -10.35 -6.36
N LYS A 23 14.90 -9.24 -5.72
CA LYS A 23 15.09 -7.85 -6.23
C LYS A 23 14.47 -7.63 -7.61
N ARG A 24 13.44 -8.39 -7.94
CA ARG A 24 12.70 -8.30 -9.22
C ARG A 24 11.30 -7.77 -8.97
N LEU A 25 11.23 -6.48 -8.64
CA LEU A 25 9.94 -5.81 -8.49
C LEU A 25 9.34 -5.49 -9.85
N SER A 26 8.08 -5.81 -10.01
CA SER A 26 7.22 -5.35 -11.11
C SER A 26 6.12 -4.44 -10.57
N SER A 27 5.55 -3.61 -11.43
CA SER A 27 4.39 -2.80 -11.06
C SER A 27 3.23 -3.69 -10.62
N MET A 28 2.47 -3.20 -9.65
CA MET A 28 1.36 -3.94 -9.03
C MET A 28 0.21 -3.03 -8.65
N ILE A 29 -0.96 -3.61 -8.54
CA ILE A 29 -2.19 -2.93 -8.10
C ILE A 29 -2.75 -3.70 -6.93
N PHE A 30 -2.89 -3.03 -5.79
CA PHE A 30 -3.55 -3.54 -4.59
C PHE A 30 -4.99 -3.08 -4.56
N TYR A 31 -5.94 -4.00 -4.48
CA TYR A 31 -7.34 -3.65 -4.30
C TYR A 31 -7.97 -4.40 -3.13
N GLY A 32 -8.96 -3.78 -2.54
CA GLY A 32 -9.67 -4.29 -1.38
C GLY A 32 -10.21 -3.17 -0.49
N PRO A 33 -10.92 -3.48 0.60
CA PRO A 33 -11.53 -2.50 1.49
C PRO A 33 -10.54 -1.45 2.03
N PRO A 34 -11.00 -0.32 2.57
CA PRO A 34 -10.13 0.62 3.26
C PRO A 34 -9.53 0.00 4.54
N GLY A 35 -8.44 0.58 5.05
CA GLY A 35 -7.85 0.22 6.35
C GLY A 35 -7.19 -1.16 6.48
N ILE A 36 -7.07 -1.93 5.39
CA ILE A 36 -6.54 -3.32 5.40
C ILE A 36 -5.03 -3.41 5.11
N GLY A 37 -4.29 -2.29 5.08
CA GLY A 37 -2.84 -2.32 4.97
C GLY A 37 -2.23 -2.12 3.57
N LYS A 38 -2.98 -1.70 2.54
CA LYS A 38 -2.44 -1.45 1.18
C LYS A 38 -1.20 -0.54 1.19
N THR A 39 -1.29 0.61 1.85
CA THR A 39 -0.19 1.56 2.00
C THR A 39 0.95 1.00 2.85
N SER A 40 0.64 0.22 3.88
CA SER A 40 1.63 -0.41 4.77
C SER A 40 2.47 -1.43 4.01
N ILE A 41 1.85 -2.26 3.17
CA ILE A 41 2.57 -3.21 2.32
C ILE A 41 3.49 -2.48 1.34
N ALA A 42 3.01 -1.40 0.70
CA ALA A 42 3.83 -0.61 -0.22
C ALA A 42 5.07 -0.01 0.48
N LYS A 43 4.90 0.51 1.69
CA LYS A 43 6.01 1.01 2.51
C LYS A 43 6.97 -0.10 2.93
N ALA A 44 6.46 -1.26 3.31
CA ALA A 44 7.28 -2.42 3.68
C ALA A 44 8.11 -2.93 2.49
N ILE A 45 7.54 -2.99 1.29
CA ILE A 45 8.26 -3.30 0.05
C ILE A 45 9.40 -2.30 -0.15
N SER A 46 9.12 -1.02 -0.03
CA SER A 46 10.13 0.02 -0.18
C SER A 46 11.24 -0.09 0.86
N GLY A 47 10.89 -0.25 2.14
CA GLY A 47 11.87 -0.42 3.23
C GLY A 47 12.74 -1.67 3.10
N SER A 48 12.29 -2.66 2.35
CA SER A 48 13.03 -3.91 2.07
C SER A 48 13.88 -3.81 0.79
N THR A 49 13.91 -2.65 0.14
CA THR A 49 14.65 -2.40 -1.10
C THR A 49 15.51 -1.14 -0.95
N GLN A 50 16.42 -0.91 -1.90
CA GLN A 50 17.22 0.31 -1.95
C GLN A 50 16.60 1.39 -2.85
N PHE A 51 15.37 1.16 -3.34
CA PHE A 51 14.72 2.10 -4.23
C PHE A 51 14.12 3.26 -3.46
N LYS A 52 14.13 4.45 -4.06
CA LYS A 52 13.44 5.60 -3.51
C LYS A 52 11.93 5.37 -3.53
N PHE A 53 11.26 5.82 -2.49
CA PHE A 53 9.81 5.73 -2.35
C PHE A 53 9.17 7.10 -2.46
N ARG A 54 8.13 7.19 -3.28
CA ARG A 54 7.28 8.38 -3.40
C ARG A 54 5.82 7.96 -3.34
N GLN A 55 5.02 8.80 -2.73
CA GLN A 55 3.57 8.58 -2.61
C GLN A 55 2.83 9.78 -3.20
N LEU A 56 1.88 9.50 -4.07
CA LEU A 56 0.94 10.45 -4.63
C LEU A 56 -0.48 9.91 -4.47
N ASN A 57 -1.44 10.83 -4.56
CA ASN A 57 -2.86 10.51 -4.65
C ASN A 57 -3.39 10.97 -6.01
N ALA A 58 -4.09 10.10 -6.72
CA ALA A 58 -4.58 10.38 -8.09
C ALA A 58 -5.52 11.59 -8.17
N VAL A 59 -6.21 11.91 -7.07
CA VAL A 59 -7.17 13.01 -7.00
C VAL A 59 -6.49 14.36 -6.76
N THR A 60 -5.58 14.40 -5.77
CA THR A 60 -5.02 15.66 -5.26
C THR A 60 -3.73 16.08 -5.94
N ASN A 61 -2.94 15.14 -6.46
CA ASN A 61 -1.67 15.43 -7.10
C ASN A 61 -1.81 15.72 -8.60
N THR A 62 -0.95 16.59 -9.07
CA THR A 62 -0.95 17.08 -10.44
C THR A 62 0.00 16.27 -11.33
N LYS A 63 -0.08 16.48 -12.65
CA LYS A 63 0.90 15.95 -13.60
C LYS A 63 2.32 16.46 -13.30
N LYS A 64 2.44 17.70 -12.80
CA LYS A 64 3.75 18.27 -12.42
C LYS A 64 4.41 17.48 -11.28
N ASP A 65 3.62 17.04 -10.30
CA ASP A 65 4.16 16.21 -9.22
C ASP A 65 4.70 14.89 -9.75
N MET A 66 4.02 14.29 -10.72
CA MET A 66 4.49 13.08 -11.39
C MET A 66 5.77 13.33 -12.22
N GLN A 67 5.88 14.50 -12.88
CA GLN A 67 7.08 14.89 -13.61
C GLN A 67 8.31 14.94 -12.72
N LEU A 68 8.20 15.52 -11.52
CA LEU A 68 9.30 15.57 -10.55
C LEU A 68 9.76 14.17 -10.15
N ILE A 69 8.85 13.22 -9.98
CA ILE A 69 9.21 11.84 -9.66
C ILE A 69 9.92 11.16 -10.84
N VAL A 70 9.48 11.42 -12.07
CA VAL A 70 10.14 10.91 -13.28
C VAL A 70 11.57 11.46 -13.41
N GLU A 71 11.77 12.75 -13.16
CA GLU A 71 13.09 13.38 -13.17
C GLU A 71 13.99 12.79 -12.10
N GLU A 72 13.46 12.59 -10.89
CA GLU A 72 14.18 11.91 -9.83
C GLU A 72 14.59 10.48 -10.23
N ALA A 73 13.70 9.73 -10.86
CA ALA A 73 13.97 8.38 -11.32
C ALA A 73 15.07 8.34 -12.43
N LYS A 74 15.16 9.38 -13.26
CA LYS A 74 16.23 9.52 -14.24
C LYS A 74 17.59 9.71 -13.59
N MET A 75 17.66 10.45 -12.49
CA MET A 75 18.90 10.79 -11.78
C MET A 75 19.34 9.70 -10.81
N SER A 76 18.41 9.11 -10.07
CA SER A 76 18.67 8.19 -8.97
C SER A 76 18.48 6.72 -9.31
N GLY A 77 18.05 6.41 -10.52
CA GLY A 77 17.66 5.07 -10.93
C GLY A 77 16.17 4.81 -10.70
N GLN A 78 15.83 3.58 -10.31
CA GLN A 78 14.45 3.15 -10.15
C GLN A 78 13.77 3.78 -8.92
N VAL A 79 12.53 4.21 -9.07
CA VAL A 79 11.67 4.76 -8.00
C VAL A 79 10.43 3.90 -7.85
N ILE A 80 10.06 3.59 -6.61
CA ILE A 80 8.75 3.01 -6.27
C ILE A 80 7.77 4.16 -6.07
N LEU A 81 6.73 4.20 -6.90
CA LEU A 81 5.63 5.15 -6.79
C LEU A 81 4.38 4.47 -6.27
N LEU A 82 4.00 4.76 -5.02
CA LEU A 82 2.67 4.44 -4.52
C LEU A 82 1.69 5.50 -5.04
N LEU A 83 0.65 5.05 -5.73
CA LEU A 83 -0.40 5.91 -6.23
C LEU A 83 -1.74 5.50 -5.61
N ASP A 84 -2.17 6.26 -4.60
CA ASP A 84 -3.47 6.06 -3.96
C ASP A 84 -4.61 6.49 -4.88
N GLU A 85 -5.77 5.83 -4.74
CA GLU A 85 -6.98 6.08 -5.52
C GLU A 85 -6.72 5.99 -7.04
N ILE A 86 -5.86 5.04 -7.47
CA ILE A 86 -5.41 4.92 -8.86
C ILE A 86 -6.56 4.89 -9.88
N HIS A 87 -7.73 4.41 -9.49
CA HIS A 87 -8.93 4.38 -10.34
C HIS A 87 -9.45 5.79 -10.71
N ARG A 88 -8.97 6.84 -10.00
CA ARG A 88 -9.31 8.23 -10.26
C ARG A 88 -8.29 8.94 -11.17
N LEU A 89 -7.29 8.21 -11.65
CA LEU A 89 -6.26 8.78 -12.51
C LEU A 89 -6.84 9.15 -13.87
N ASP A 90 -6.74 10.43 -14.24
CA ASP A 90 -7.19 10.91 -15.54
C ASP A 90 -6.31 10.40 -16.70
N LYS A 91 -6.85 10.44 -17.92
CA LYS A 91 -6.18 9.91 -19.10
C LYS A 91 -4.82 10.58 -19.35
N ALA A 92 -4.69 11.88 -19.15
CA ALA A 92 -3.45 12.61 -19.43
C ALA A 92 -2.33 12.19 -18.47
N LYS A 93 -2.67 11.93 -17.21
CA LYS A 93 -1.72 11.39 -16.22
C LYS A 93 -1.36 9.93 -16.53
N GLN A 94 -2.32 9.12 -16.97
CA GLN A 94 -2.08 7.73 -17.38
C GLN A 94 -1.12 7.66 -18.57
N ASP A 95 -1.41 8.41 -19.64
CA ASP A 95 -0.59 8.46 -20.85
C ASP A 95 0.83 8.95 -20.54
N PHE A 96 0.97 9.86 -19.57
CA PHE A 96 2.28 10.32 -19.09
C PHE A 96 3.08 9.24 -18.36
N LEU A 97 2.44 8.41 -17.53
CA LEU A 97 3.12 7.38 -16.74
C LEU A 97 3.52 6.16 -17.57
N LEU A 98 2.75 5.79 -18.58
CA LEU A 98 2.94 4.54 -19.32
C LEU A 98 4.36 4.29 -19.82
N PRO A 99 5.04 5.25 -20.49
CA PRO A 99 6.41 5.02 -20.94
C PRO A 99 7.41 4.74 -19.81
N HIS A 100 7.16 5.31 -18.63
CA HIS A 100 8.02 5.15 -17.46
C HIS A 100 7.80 3.83 -16.72
N LEU A 101 6.61 3.26 -16.85
CA LEU A 101 6.33 1.89 -16.41
C LEU A 101 6.97 0.87 -17.35
N GLU A 102 6.91 1.11 -18.67
CA GLU A 102 7.47 0.24 -19.70
C GLU A 102 8.99 0.14 -19.62
N ASN A 103 9.67 1.26 -19.41
CA ASN A 103 11.14 1.28 -19.31
C ASN A 103 11.68 0.92 -17.91
N GLY A 104 10.78 0.59 -16.96
CA GLY A 104 11.15 0.16 -15.61
C GLY A 104 11.74 1.25 -14.71
N LYS A 105 11.72 2.53 -15.12
CA LYS A 105 12.18 3.64 -14.26
C LYS A 105 11.27 3.87 -13.07
N ILE A 106 9.98 3.62 -13.24
CA ILE A 106 8.99 3.66 -12.18
C ILE A 106 8.42 2.26 -11.97
N VAL A 107 8.47 1.77 -10.74
CA VAL A 107 7.70 0.63 -10.27
C VAL A 107 6.44 1.20 -9.62
N LEU A 108 5.30 1.05 -10.28
CA LEU A 108 4.02 1.53 -9.77
C LEU A 108 3.44 0.54 -8.77
N ILE A 109 3.03 1.05 -7.62
CA ILE A 109 2.13 0.35 -6.69
C ILE A 109 0.84 1.15 -6.64
N GLY A 110 -0.16 0.71 -7.38
CA GLY A 110 -1.49 1.33 -7.35
C GLY A 110 -2.30 0.82 -6.18
N ALA A 111 -2.98 1.70 -5.45
CA ALA A 111 -3.93 1.30 -4.41
C ALA A 111 -5.34 1.77 -4.77
N THR A 112 -6.33 0.90 -4.59
CA THR A 112 -7.73 1.20 -4.88
C THR A 112 -8.69 0.39 -4.01
N THR A 113 -9.87 0.95 -3.76
CA THR A 113 -11.00 0.22 -3.16
C THR A 113 -11.96 -0.33 -4.22
N SER A 114 -11.82 0.11 -5.47
CA SER A 114 -12.66 -0.29 -6.59
C SER A 114 -12.08 -1.51 -7.33
N ASN A 115 -12.94 -2.32 -7.93
CA ASN A 115 -12.48 -3.45 -8.74
C ASN A 115 -11.63 -2.95 -9.92
N PRO A 116 -10.34 -3.30 -9.98
CA PRO A 116 -9.40 -2.76 -10.98
C PRO A 116 -9.73 -3.17 -12.41
N TYR A 117 -10.42 -4.28 -12.60
CA TYR A 117 -10.78 -4.76 -13.94
C TYR A 117 -11.76 -3.85 -14.66
N HIS A 118 -12.57 -3.09 -13.91
CA HIS A 118 -13.52 -2.12 -14.44
C HIS A 118 -13.05 -0.68 -14.28
N ALA A 119 -12.31 -0.39 -13.22
CA ALA A 119 -12.00 0.98 -12.81
C ALA A 119 -10.66 1.52 -13.32
N ILE A 120 -9.75 0.65 -13.79
CA ILE A 120 -8.40 1.04 -14.21
C ILE A 120 -8.22 0.77 -15.71
N ASN A 121 -7.58 1.73 -16.38
CA ASN A 121 -7.28 1.63 -17.80
C ASN A 121 -6.54 0.32 -18.13
N PRO A 122 -6.99 -0.40 -19.19
CA PRO A 122 -6.35 -1.63 -19.65
C PRO A 122 -4.83 -1.50 -19.89
N ALA A 123 -4.37 -0.34 -20.38
CA ALA A 123 -2.96 -0.11 -20.63
C ALA A 123 -2.10 -0.13 -19.36
N ILE A 124 -2.59 0.37 -18.23
CA ILE A 124 -1.92 0.25 -16.93
C ILE A 124 -2.03 -1.19 -16.41
N ARG A 125 -3.24 -1.78 -16.48
CA ARG A 125 -3.45 -3.16 -16.02
C ARG A 125 -2.56 -4.19 -16.70
N SER A 126 -2.32 -4.04 -18.00
CA SER A 126 -1.46 -4.96 -18.74
C SER A 126 0.02 -4.91 -18.33
N ARG A 127 0.41 -3.89 -17.58
CA ARG A 127 1.78 -3.67 -17.10
C ARG A 127 1.94 -3.87 -15.61
N ALA A 128 0.87 -4.24 -14.91
CA ALA A 128 0.87 -4.43 -13.47
C ALA A 128 0.22 -5.76 -13.08
N GLN A 129 0.75 -6.39 -12.04
CA GLN A 129 0.10 -7.55 -11.42
C GLN A 129 -0.98 -7.06 -10.46
N ILE A 130 -2.12 -7.71 -10.46
CA ILE A 130 -3.26 -7.33 -9.60
C ILE A 130 -3.30 -8.27 -8.42
N PHE A 131 -3.32 -7.70 -7.22
CA PHE A 131 -3.39 -8.42 -5.96
C PHE A 131 -4.61 -7.97 -5.17
N GLU A 132 -5.45 -8.91 -4.80
CA GLU A 132 -6.53 -8.69 -3.88
C GLU A 132 -6.03 -8.79 -2.44
N LEU A 133 -6.37 -7.79 -1.63
CA LEU A 133 -6.17 -7.82 -0.20
C LEU A 133 -7.51 -8.10 0.48
N TYR A 134 -7.50 -9.03 1.41
CA TYR A 134 -8.69 -9.44 2.13
C TYR A 134 -8.94 -8.56 3.36
N PRO A 135 -10.21 -8.41 3.76
CA PRO A 135 -10.53 -7.79 5.04
C PRO A 135 -9.74 -8.45 6.17
N LEU A 136 -9.35 -7.68 7.16
CA LEU A 136 -8.72 -8.20 8.35
C LEU A 136 -9.78 -8.86 9.23
N ASP A 137 -9.43 -9.96 9.87
CA ASP A 137 -10.28 -10.57 10.88
C ASP A 137 -10.15 -9.83 12.24
N GLU A 138 -11.00 -10.18 13.20
CA GLU A 138 -10.99 -9.55 14.53
C GLU A 138 -9.65 -9.74 15.24
N ASN A 139 -9.01 -10.89 15.08
CA ASN A 139 -7.70 -11.15 15.68
C ASN A 139 -6.61 -10.27 15.06
N ASP A 140 -6.62 -10.08 13.74
CA ASP A 140 -5.70 -9.20 13.03
C ASP A 140 -5.84 -7.75 13.50
N VAL A 141 -7.08 -7.27 13.66
CA VAL A 141 -7.38 -5.93 14.18
C VAL A 141 -6.88 -5.81 15.62
N ARG A 142 -7.15 -6.80 16.46
CA ARG A 142 -6.67 -6.83 17.84
C ARG A 142 -5.15 -6.76 17.92
N VAL A 143 -4.43 -7.57 17.16
CA VAL A 143 -2.97 -7.54 17.09
C VAL A 143 -2.48 -6.16 16.65
N SER A 144 -3.18 -5.51 15.74
CA SER A 144 -2.85 -4.14 15.28
C SER A 144 -3.02 -3.12 16.39
N LEU A 145 -4.11 -3.19 17.16
CA LEU A 145 -4.38 -2.32 18.32
C LEU A 145 -3.36 -2.55 19.43
N ASP A 146 -3.09 -3.81 19.80
CA ASP A 146 -2.09 -4.15 20.81
C ASP A 146 -0.71 -3.61 20.44
N ARG A 147 -0.32 -3.73 19.17
CA ARG A 147 0.92 -3.16 18.67
C ARG A 147 0.93 -1.63 18.80
N ALA A 148 -0.14 -0.96 18.41
CA ALA A 148 -0.24 0.49 18.51
C ALA A 148 -0.18 0.98 19.96
N LEU A 149 -0.78 0.27 20.90
CA LEU A 149 -0.76 0.60 22.33
C LEU A 149 0.63 0.40 22.96
N ASN A 150 1.43 -0.54 22.47
CA ASN A 150 2.73 -0.91 23.05
C ASN A 150 3.94 -0.35 22.31
N ASP A 151 3.79 0.23 21.12
CA ASP A 151 4.89 0.83 20.36
C ASP A 151 5.17 2.24 20.87
N SER A 152 6.38 2.46 21.43
CA SER A 152 6.79 3.74 21.98
C SER A 152 7.30 4.74 20.93
N GLU A 153 7.69 4.27 19.75
CA GLU A 153 8.25 5.10 18.70
C GLU A 153 7.19 5.56 17.69
N ARG A 154 6.28 4.65 17.31
CA ARG A 154 5.31 4.87 16.25
C ARG A 154 3.85 4.74 16.70
N GLY A 155 3.64 4.36 17.96
CA GLY A 155 2.34 4.10 18.55
C GLY A 155 2.00 5.04 19.71
N LEU A 156 1.19 4.53 20.61
CA LEU A 156 0.58 5.28 21.71
C LEU A 156 1.21 5.00 23.08
N ALA A 157 2.21 4.11 23.18
CA ALA A 157 2.77 3.68 24.47
C ALA A 157 3.30 4.85 25.31
N SER A 158 3.81 5.93 24.69
CA SER A 158 4.29 7.13 25.39
C SER A 158 3.19 7.87 26.17
N TYR A 159 1.92 7.68 25.82
CA TYR A 159 0.76 8.26 26.51
C TYR A 159 0.27 7.38 27.67
N ASN A 160 0.85 6.18 27.87
CA ASN A 160 0.41 5.20 28.86
C ASN A 160 -1.10 4.91 28.81
N PRO A 161 -1.67 4.62 27.63
CA PRO A 161 -3.10 4.40 27.51
C PRO A 161 -3.51 3.14 28.28
N MET A 162 -4.65 3.23 28.98
CA MET A 162 -5.26 2.08 29.65
C MET A 162 -6.54 1.75 28.89
N VAL A 163 -6.55 0.58 28.25
CA VAL A 163 -7.71 0.06 27.51
C VAL A 163 -8.10 -1.27 28.16
N ASP A 164 -9.32 -1.35 28.65
CA ASP A 164 -9.84 -2.60 29.21
C ASP A 164 -10.26 -3.59 28.11
N GLU A 165 -10.51 -4.83 28.50
CA GLU A 165 -10.83 -5.91 27.56
C GLU A 165 -12.15 -5.67 26.82
N ASP A 166 -13.15 -5.09 27.47
CA ASP A 166 -14.45 -4.81 26.86
C ASP A 166 -14.32 -3.72 25.80
N ALA A 167 -13.54 -2.67 26.07
CA ALA A 167 -13.23 -1.62 25.10
C ALA A 167 -12.43 -2.16 23.92
N MET A 168 -11.43 -3.01 24.17
CA MET A 168 -10.67 -3.66 23.12
C MET A 168 -11.56 -4.51 22.21
N ALA A 169 -12.42 -5.33 22.79
CA ALA A 169 -13.37 -6.14 22.02
C ALA A 169 -14.34 -5.26 21.21
N TYR A 170 -14.81 -4.16 21.79
CA TYR A 170 -15.67 -3.21 21.10
C TYR A 170 -14.98 -2.59 19.86
N PHE A 171 -13.78 -2.04 20.02
CA PHE A 171 -13.04 -1.45 18.88
C PHE A 171 -12.77 -2.48 17.79
N THR A 172 -12.40 -3.69 18.17
CA THR A 172 -12.11 -4.77 17.24
C THR A 172 -13.35 -5.12 16.40
N THR A 173 -14.50 -5.33 17.05
CA THR A 173 -15.72 -5.72 16.36
C THR A 173 -16.31 -4.57 15.53
N GLN A 174 -16.33 -3.34 16.06
CA GLN A 174 -16.93 -2.19 15.37
C GLN A 174 -16.13 -1.73 14.16
N SER A 175 -14.82 -2.00 14.12
CA SER A 175 -13.97 -1.63 12.99
C SER A 175 -14.28 -2.40 11.70
N GLN A 176 -14.94 -3.56 11.81
CA GLN A 176 -15.24 -4.44 10.65
C GLN A 176 -14.03 -4.71 9.74
N GLY A 177 -12.85 -4.87 10.34
CA GLY A 177 -11.61 -5.14 9.61
C GLY A 177 -10.87 -3.90 9.07
N ASP A 178 -11.36 -2.69 9.37
CA ASP A 178 -10.67 -1.43 9.06
C ASP A 178 -9.84 -0.96 10.27
N VAL A 179 -8.54 -1.24 10.26
CA VAL A 179 -7.62 -0.83 11.36
C VAL A 179 -7.58 0.68 11.53
N ARG A 180 -7.75 1.46 10.47
CA ARG A 180 -7.77 2.92 10.58
C ARG A 180 -8.99 3.38 11.40
N SER A 181 -10.14 2.75 11.19
CA SER A 181 -11.33 3.00 11.98
C SER A 181 -11.15 2.60 13.44
N ALA A 182 -10.46 1.49 13.70
CA ALA A 182 -10.19 1.01 15.04
C ALA A 182 -9.22 1.90 15.82
N LEU A 183 -8.32 2.61 15.13
CA LEU A 183 -7.28 3.48 15.74
C LEU A 183 -7.72 4.94 15.91
N ASN A 184 -8.85 5.35 15.32
CA ASN A 184 -9.41 6.70 15.43
C ASN A 184 -10.42 6.80 16.56
#